data_7440184a97595615fe0523a052028c02
#
_entry.id   7440184a97595615fe0523a052028c02
#
_cell.length_a   1.000
_cell.length_b   1.000
_cell.length_c   1.000
_cell.angle_alpha   90.00
_cell.angle_beta   90.00
_cell.angle_gamma   90.00
#
_symmetry.space_group_name_H-M   'P 1'
#
loop_
_entity.id
_entity.type
_entity.pdbx_description
1 polymer ?
#
loop_
_entity_poly.entity_id
_entity_poly.type
_entity_poly.pdbx_seq_one_letter_code
_entity_poly.pdbx_strand_id
1 'polypeptide(L)'
;LQTKVNAGDTTLKGVELAFQQPLTMLPAPFDKTGVQLNYTFTDSDLLQLTKYGYPVGLQDFSENSYNAVLWYEDDKLEARIAYNWRDDYYDTLTQANAAQFQKPYGQLDVSLGYHFTKDIVARLSVKNVQNEAERYYQEIEERFLGYKLNDTMVNFSIQAVL
;
A
#
# COMPACT_ATOMS: atom_id res chain seq x y z
N LEU A 1 -35.27 -6.58 11.61
CA LEU A 1 -35.21 -5.55 10.58
C LEU A 1 -33.81 -4.89 10.70
N GLN A 2 -32.97 -4.95 9.68
CA GLN A 2 -31.73 -4.16 9.60
C GLN A 2 -32.06 -2.86 8.85
N THR A 3 -31.84 -1.72 9.48
CA THR A 3 -32.02 -0.40 8.88
C THR A 3 -30.66 0.31 8.86
N LYS A 4 -30.30 0.86 7.70
CA LYS A 4 -29.15 1.77 7.60
C LYS A 4 -29.58 3.14 8.15
N VAL A 5 -28.85 3.64 9.12
CA VAL A 5 -29.04 4.98 9.67
C VAL A 5 -27.80 5.83 9.37
N ASN A 6 -27.99 7.14 9.23
CA ASN A 6 -26.86 8.06 9.08
C ASN A 6 -26.15 8.18 10.43
N ALA A 7 -24.85 7.99 10.45
CA ALA A 7 -24.02 8.03 11.67
C ALA A 7 -23.77 9.46 12.20
N GLY A 8 -24.25 10.48 11.50
CA GLY A 8 -23.99 11.89 11.80
C GLY A 8 -22.91 12.50 10.89
N ASP A 9 -22.53 13.73 11.17
CA ASP A 9 -21.44 14.43 10.49
C ASP A 9 -20.12 14.01 11.09
N THR A 10 -19.08 13.89 10.25
CA THR A 10 -17.71 13.63 10.67
C THR A 10 -16.76 14.60 9.98
N THR A 11 -15.72 14.98 10.67
CA THR A 11 -14.63 15.82 10.14
C THR A 11 -13.43 14.95 9.82
N LEU A 12 -12.92 15.05 8.60
CA LEU A 12 -11.70 14.42 8.15
C LEU A 12 -10.65 15.50 7.93
N LYS A 13 -9.45 15.33 8.51
CA LYS A 13 -8.30 16.22 8.33
C LYS A 13 -7.11 15.39 7.90
N GLY A 14 -6.24 15.97 7.07
CA GLY A 14 -5.05 15.26 6.64
C GLY A 14 -3.96 16.16 6.11
N VAL A 15 -2.77 15.59 6.01
CA VAL A 15 -1.60 16.20 5.40
C VAL A 15 -0.99 15.19 4.43
N GLU A 16 -0.72 15.64 3.22
CA GLU A 16 -0.02 14.85 2.22
C GLU A 16 1.32 15.51 1.91
N LEU A 17 2.40 14.71 1.94
CA LEU A 17 3.73 15.13 1.56
C LEU A 17 4.18 14.27 0.38
N ALA A 18 4.64 14.93 -0.69
CA ALA A 18 5.17 14.26 -1.86
C ALA A 18 6.56 14.83 -2.18
N PHE A 19 7.52 13.94 -2.38
CA PHE A 19 8.88 14.28 -2.79
C PHE A 19 9.30 13.37 -3.93
N GLN A 20 9.85 13.96 -4.99
CA GLN A 20 10.44 13.22 -6.09
C GLN A 20 11.72 13.92 -6.54
N GLN A 21 12.82 13.15 -6.67
CA GLN A 21 14.11 13.69 -7.04
C GLN A 21 14.89 12.72 -7.91
N PRO A 22 15.17 13.05 -9.19
CA PRO A 22 16.26 12.42 -9.94
C PRO A 22 17.61 12.75 -9.31
N LEU A 23 18.48 11.76 -9.17
CA LEU A 23 19.76 11.89 -8.49
C LEU A 23 20.90 12.24 -9.48
N THR A 24 20.64 13.13 -10.41
CA THR A 24 21.59 13.54 -11.48
C THR A 24 22.91 14.14 -10.98
N MET A 25 22.98 14.48 -9.69
CA MET A 25 24.21 14.94 -9.03
C MET A 25 25.18 13.81 -8.70
N LEU A 26 24.76 12.56 -8.77
CA LEU A 26 25.61 11.40 -8.49
C LEU A 26 26.50 11.05 -9.70
N PRO A 27 27.66 10.41 -9.48
CA PRO A 27 28.47 9.91 -10.59
C PRO A 27 27.78 8.73 -11.30
N ALA A 28 28.08 8.56 -12.58
CA ALA A 28 27.58 7.42 -13.35
C ALA A 28 28.01 6.07 -12.71
N PRO A 29 27.14 5.04 -12.71
CA PRO A 29 25.81 5.00 -13.35
C PRO A 29 24.66 5.50 -12.46
N PHE A 30 24.94 5.98 -11.23
CA PHE A 30 23.91 6.37 -10.26
C PHE A 30 23.19 7.67 -10.61
N ASP A 31 23.73 8.48 -11.54
CA ASP A 31 23.07 9.65 -12.12
C ASP A 31 21.76 9.35 -12.88
N LYS A 32 21.52 8.07 -13.18
CA LYS A 32 20.31 7.54 -13.81
C LYS A 32 19.28 7.03 -12.80
N THR A 33 19.53 7.20 -11.51
CA THR A 33 18.59 6.81 -10.46
C THR A 33 17.72 7.97 -10.01
N GLY A 34 16.65 7.67 -9.30
CA GLY A 34 15.83 8.65 -8.61
C GLY A 34 15.00 8.04 -7.50
N VAL A 35 14.51 8.89 -6.62
CA VAL A 35 13.68 8.52 -5.48
C VAL A 35 12.35 9.24 -5.53
N GLN A 36 11.29 8.56 -5.09
CA GLN A 36 9.98 9.14 -4.85
C GLN A 36 9.50 8.69 -3.48
N LEU A 37 9.02 9.64 -2.69
CA LEU A 37 8.45 9.40 -1.38
C LEU A 37 7.12 10.11 -1.30
N ASN A 38 6.09 9.41 -0.88
CA ASN A 38 4.80 9.98 -0.56
C ASN A 38 4.44 9.55 0.85
N TYR A 39 3.91 10.45 1.63
CA TYR A 39 3.40 10.20 2.97
C TYR A 39 2.07 10.89 3.14
N THR A 40 1.10 10.18 3.66
CA THR A 40 -0.22 10.68 3.99
C THR A 40 -0.50 10.42 5.46
N PHE A 41 -0.82 11.49 6.18
CA PHE A 41 -1.41 11.43 7.51
C PHE A 41 -2.86 11.90 7.42
N THR A 42 -3.76 11.16 8.05
CA THR A 42 -5.18 11.52 8.07
C THR A 42 -5.77 11.20 9.44
N ASP A 43 -6.60 12.09 9.94
CA ASP A 43 -7.28 12.00 11.23
C ASP A 43 -8.80 12.21 11.03
N SER A 44 -9.59 11.46 11.79
CA SER A 44 -11.04 11.52 11.75
C SER A 44 -11.60 11.59 13.17
N ASP A 45 -12.53 12.49 13.40
CA ASP A 45 -13.25 12.60 14.66
C ASP A 45 -14.40 11.60 14.81
N LEU A 46 -14.61 10.72 13.83
CA LEU A 46 -15.64 9.69 13.91
C LEU A 46 -15.29 8.67 15.00
N LEU A 47 -16.13 8.58 16.00
CA LEU A 47 -16.07 7.56 17.02
C LEU A 47 -17.46 6.90 17.15
N GLN A 48 -17.52 5.63 16.81
CA GLN A 48 -18.69 4.79 16.99
C GLN A 48 -18.40 3.69 18.02
N LEU A 49 -19.41 3.19 18.67
CA LEU A 49 -19.27 2.06 19.58
C LEU A 49 -19.89 0.81 18.96
N THR A 50 -19.15 -0.29 19.00
CA THR A 50 -19.73 -1.60 18.67
C THR A 50 -20.82 -1.97 19.68
N LYS A 51 -21.57 -3.04 19.40
CA LYS A 51 -22.54 -3.60 20.33
C LYS A 51 -21.97 -3.88 21.72
N TYR A 52 -20.68 -4.16 21.80
CA TYR A 52 -19.98 -4.47 23.07
C TYR A 52 -19.29 -3.26 23.67
N GLY A 53 -19.54 -2.06 23.15
CA GLY A 53 -18.96 -0.81 23.66
C GLY A 53 -17.51 -0.57 23.25
N TYR A 54 -16.98 -1.32 22.26
CA TYR A 54 -15.64 -1.10 21.74
C TYR A 54 -15.65 0.08 20.72
N PRO A 55 -14.75 1.05 20.87
CA PRO A 55 -14.70 2.19 19.98
C PRO A 55 -14.13 1.79 18.61
N VAL A 56 -14.75 2.28 17.54
CA VAL A 56 -14.29 2.15 16.16
C VAL A 56 -14.36 3.50 15.46
N GLY A 57 -13.39 3.77 14.63
CA GLY A 57 -13.34 4.93 13.75
C GLY A 57 -13.96 4.67 12.39
N LEU A 58 -13.47 5.40 11.40
CA LEU A 58 -13.89 5.25 10.02
C LEU A 58 -13.40 3.91 9.45
N GLN A 59 -14.30 3.22 8.75
CA GLN A 59 -13.99 1.93 8.12
C GLN A 59 -13.00 2.10 6.96
N ASP A 60 -12.06 1.14 6.80
CA ASP A 60 -11.04 1.11 5.75
C ASP A 60 -10.05 2.28 5.77
N PHE A 61 -9.93 2.94 6.91
CA PHE A 61 -9.21 4.18 7.07
C PHE A 61 -8.00 4.03 7.98
N SER A 62 -6.80 4.13 7.42
CA SER A 62 -5.52 4.13 8.15
C SER A 62 -5.07 5.57 8.42
N GLU A 63 -4.58 5.84 9.62
CA GLU A 63 -4.05 7.17 9.96
C GLU A 63 -2.81 7.51 9.16
N ASN A 64 -1.91 6.55 8.98
CA ASN A 64 -0.65 6.74 8.28
C ASN A 64 -0.53 5.80 7.09
N SER A 65 -0.05 6.32 5.98
CA SER A 65 0.38 5.53 4.84
C SER A 65 1.57 6.16 4.15
N TYR A 66 2.47 5.35 3.60
CA TYR A 66 3.56 5.85 2.78
C TYR A 66 3.88 4.94 1.60
N ASN A 67 4.43 5.56 0.57
CA ASN A 67 4.99 4.91 -0.59
C ASN A 67 6.41 5.40 -0.79
N ALA A 68 7.37 4.48 -0.94
CA ALA A 68 8.76 4.77 -1.25
C ALA A 68 9.16 4.04 -2.52
N VAL A 69 9.73 4.76 -3.47
CA VAL A 69 10.17 4.21 -4.74
C VAL A 69 11.62 4.61 -5.01
N LEU A 70 12.40 3.64 -5.41
CA LEU A 70 13.71 3.83 -6.04
C LEU A 70 13.61 3.34 -7.48
N TRP A 71 14.07 4.16 -8.42
CA TRP A 71 14.13 3.75 -9.82
C TRP A 71 15.52 4.01 -10.42
N TYR A 72 15.81 3.26 -11.46
CA TYR A 72 16.92 3.46 -12.39
C TYR A 72 16.39 3.39 -13.81
N GLU A 73 16.80 4.31 -14.66
CA GLU A 73 16.36 4.35 -16.05
C GLU A 73 17.47 4.91 -16.94
N ASP A 74 17.93 4.08 -17.88
CA ASP A 74 18.80 4.50 -18.98
C ASP A 74 18.24 4.04 -20.34
N ASP A 75 19.02 4.17 -21.40
CA ASP A 75 18.58 3.83 -22.77
C ASP A 75 18.19 2.34 -22.94
N LYS A 76 18.64 1.46 -22.06
CA LYS A 76 18.45 0.00 -22.18
C LYS A 76 17.75 -0.62 -21.00
N LEU A 77 17.91 -0.07 -19.81
CA LEU A 77 17.49 -0.70 -18.57
C LEU A 77 16.53 0.22 -17.81
N GLU A 78 15.38 -0.33 -17.43
CA GLU A 78 14.45 0.22 -16.47
C GLU A 78 14.45 -0.69 -15.24
N ALA A 79 14.68 -0.16 -14.04
CA ALA A 79 14.55 -0.91 -12.80
C ALA A 79 13.77 -0.08 -11.78
N ARG A 80 12.89 -0.71 -11.03
CA ARG A 80 12.09 -0.05 -10.02
C ARG A 80 11.88 -0.96 -8.82
N ILE A 81 12.04 -0.40 -7.64
CA ILE A 81 11.70 -1.02 -6.36
C ILE A 81 10.70 -0.08 -5.70
N ALA A 82 9.55 -0.59 -5.29
CA ALA A 82 8.51 0.18 -4.65
C ALA A 82 8.06 -0.53 -3.37
N TYR A 83 7.98 0.22 -2.28
CA TYR A 83 7.44 -0.25 -1.02
C TYR A 83 6.24 0.61 -0.63
N ASN A 84 5.10 -0.05 -0.44
CA ASN A 84 3.85 0.56 -0.02
C ASN A 84 3.52 0.06 1.38
N TRP A 85 3.22 0.97 2.29
CA TRP A 85 2.86 0.62 3.66
C TRP A 85 1.66 1.45 4.12
N ARG A 86 0.82 0.83 4.93
CA ARG A 86 -0.28 1.50 5.63
C ARG A 86 -0.40 0.97 7.06
N ASP A 87 -0.85 1.83 7.94
CA ASP A 87 -1.14 1.52 9.33
C ASP A 87 -2.34 0.59 9.49
N ASP A 88 -2.57 0.11 10.70
CA ASP A 88 -3.78 -0.64 11.00
C ASP A 88 -5.04 0.20 10.78
N TYR A 89 -6.15 -0.48 10.64
CA TYR A 89 -7.45 0.18 10.49
C TYR A 89 -8.61 -0.73 10.87
N TYR A 90 -9.72 -0.10 11.23
CA TYR A 90 -10.99 -0.80 11.38
C TYR A 90 -11.50 -1.26 10.02
N ASP A 91 -11.61 -2.58 9.85
CA ASP A 91 -12.04 -3.20 8.59
C ASP A 91 -13.58 -3.38 8.56
N THR A 92 -14.14 -4.12 9.53
CA THR A 92 -15.58 -4.40 9.53
C THR A 92 -16.06 -4.91 10.89
N LEU A 93 -17.35 -5.15 11.01
CA LEU A 93 -17.91 -5.95 12.10
C LEU A 93 -17.92 -7.43 11.72
N THR A 94 -17.47 -8.28 12.65
CA THR A 94 -17.62 -9.74 12.52
C THR A 94 -19.11 -10.14 12.60
N GLN A 95 -19.42 -11.38 12.28
CA GLN A 95 -20.80 -11.91 12.43
C GLN A 95 -21.31 -11.80 13.88
N ALA A 96 -20.43 -11.77 14.86
CA ALA A 96 -20.75 -11.55 16.28
C ALA A 96 -20.93 -10.06 16.64
N ASN A 97 -20.82 -9.13 15.69
CA ASN A 97 -20.83 -7.68 15.88
C ASN A 97 -19.66 -7.15 16.73
N ALA A 98 -18.54 -7.85 16.79
CA ALA A 98 -17.29 -7.35 17.34
C ALA A 98 -16.46 -6.67 16.24
N ALA A 99 -15.63 -5.69 16.58
CA ALA A 99 -14.79 -4.99 15.62
C ALA A 99 -13.65 -5.89 15.11
N GLN A 100 -13.51 -5.95 13.79
CA GLN A 100 -12.36 -6.54 13.11
C GLN A 100 -11.43 -5.43 12.65
N PHE A 101 -10.15 -5.61 12.91
CA PHE A 101 -9.09 -4.72 12.46
C PHE A 101 -8.11 -5.47 11.57
N GLN A 102 -7.56 -4.78 10.58
CA GLN A 102 -6.40 -5.24 9.84
C GLN A 102 -5.15 -4.69 10.50
N LYS A 103 -4.13 -5.55 10.70
CA LYS A 103 -2.80 -5.12 11.15
C LYS A 103 -2.10 -4.29 10.09
N PRO A 104 -1.09 -3.48 10.46
CA PRO A 104 -0.27 -2.77 9.50
C PRO A 104 0.23 -3.71 8.41
N TYR A 105 0.20 -3.24 7.17
CA TYR A 105 0.56 -4.04 5.99
C TYR A 105 1.57 -3.28 5.13
N GLY A 106 2.63 -3.98 4.71
CA GLY A 106 3.64 -3.45 3.84
C GLY A 106 3.99 -4.40 2.71
N GLN A 107 4.00 -3.91 1.47
CA GLN A 107 4.26 -4.70 0.27
C GLN A 107 5.44 -4.14 -0.51
N LEU A 108 6.38 -5.01 -0.85
CA LEU A 108 7.53 -4.73 -1.70
C LEU A 108 7.29 -5.28 -3.10
N ASP A 109 7.37 -4.40 -4.09
CA ASP A 109 7.25 -4.71 -5.51
C ASP A 109 8.55 -4.39 -6.23
N VAL A 110 8.95 -5.21 -7.18
CA VAL A 110 10.15 -5.03 -8.00
C VAL A 110 9.79 -5.19 -9.47
N SER A 111 10.31 -4.34 -10.32
CA SER A 111 10.21 -4.50 -11.76
C SER A 111 11.52 -4.21 -12.48
N LEU A 112 11.73 -4.91 -13.57
CA LEU A 112 12.89 -4.79 -14.44
C LEU A 112 12.42 -4.79 -15.89
N GLY A 113 12.83 -3.79 -16.67
CA GLY A 113 12.60 -3.70 -18.10
C GLY A 113 13.91 -3.65 -18.86
N TYR A 114 13.99 -4.33 -20.00
CA TYR A 114 15.16 -4.28 -20.88
C TYR A 114 14.74 -4.00 -22.32
N HIS A 115 15.30 -2.92 -22.87
CA HIS A 115 15.10 -2.49 -24.25
C HIS A 115 16.13 -3.15 -25.16
N PHE A 116 15.71 -4.18 -25.90
CA PHE A 116 16.54 -4.83 -26.93
C PHE A 116 16.79 -3.90 -28.10
N THR A 117 15.74 -3.20 -28.48
CA THR A 117 15.73 -2.13 -29.50
C THR A 117 14.78 -1.03 -29.03
N LYS A 118 14.70 0.09 -29.77
CA LYS A 118 13.69 1.14 -29.49
C LYS A 118 12.23 0.64 -29.60
N ASP A 119 12.01 -0.45 -30.32
CA ASP A 119 10.69 -0.99 -30.62
C ASP A 119 10.38 -2.30 -29.85
N ILE A 120 11.38 -2.91 -29.18
CA ILE A 120 11.23 -4.18 -28.47
C ILE A 120 11.72 -4.06 -27.03
N VAL A 121 10.82 -4.28 -26.09
CA VAL A 121 11.13 -4.30 -24.66
C VAL A 121 10.57 -5.55 -23.98
N ALA A 122 11.38 -6.19 -23.11
CA ALA A 122 10.91 -7.22 -22.20
C ALA A 122 10.82 -6.65 -20.80
N ARG A 123 9.76 -7.00 -20.07
CA ARG A 123 9.56 -6.59 -18.66
C ARG A 123 9.27 -7.80 -17.79
N LEU A 124 9.92 -7.82 -16.64
CA LEU A 124 9.64 -8.73 -15.52
C LEU A 124 9.17 -7.90 -14.34
N SER A 125 8.04 -8.26 -13.74
CA SER A 125 7.58 -7.66 -12.49
C SER A 125 7.24 -8.72 -11.46
N VAL A 126 7.62 -8.46 -10.23
CA VAL A 126 7.34 -9.30 -9.08
C VAL A 126 6.63 -8.45 -8.05
N LYS A 127 5.39 -8.76 -7.76
CA LYS A 127 4.60 -8.12 -6.71
C LYS A 127 4.64 -8.95 -5.44
N ASN A 128 4.62 -8.27 -4.30
CA ASN A 128 4.68 -8.88 -2.99
C ASN A 128 5.88 -9.85 -2.85
N VAL A 129 7.09 -9.32 -3.09
CA VAL A 129 8.36 -10.10 -3.02
C VAL A 129 8.56 -10.76 -1.65
N GLN A 130 8.06 -10.11 -0.60
CA GLN A 130 8.16 -10.58 0.79
C GLN A 130 7.15 -11.69 1.12
N ASN A 131 6.19 -11.96 0.22
CA ASN A 131 5.06 -12.85 0.46
C ASN A 131 4.30 -12.46 1.75
N GLU A 132 4.13 -11.16 1.97
CA GLU A 132 3.45 -10.64 3.16
C GLU A 132 1.96 -10.90 3.08
N ALA A 133 1.38 -11.34 4.20
CA ALA A 133 -0.05 -11.64 4.33
C ALA A 133 -0.77 -10.53 5.10
N GLU A 134 -1.97 -10.19 4.68
CA GLU A 134 -2.87 -9.35 5.48
C GLU A 134 -3.32 -10.15 6.71
N ARG A 135 -3.17 -9.56 7.90
CA ARG A 135 -3.51 -10.20 9.18
C ARG A 135 -4.61 -9.43 9.88
N TYR A 136 -5.55 -10.16 10.44
CA TYR A 136 -6.72 -9.59 11.09
C TYR A 136 -6.80 -9.99 12.55
N TYR A 137 -7.28 -9.06 13.39
CA TYR A 137 -7.51 -9.28 14.81
C TYR A 137 -8.87 -8.70 15.23
N GLN A 138 -9.37 -9.14 16.38
CA GLN A 138 -10.64 -8.71 16.92
C GLN A 138 -10.42 -7.83 18.15
N GLU A 139 -10.77 -6.54 18.06
CA GLU A 139 -10.75 -5.55 19.13
C GLU A 139 -9.36 -5.31 19.73
N ILE A 140 -8.64 -6.34 20.16
CA ILE A 140 -7.27 -6.27 20.68
C ILE A 140 -6.36 -7.17 19.85
N GLU A 141 -5.11 -6.76 19.66
CA GLU A 141 -4.16 -7.42 18.74
C GLU A 141 -3.89 -8.88 19.06
N GLU A 142 -4.01 -9.28 20.33
CA GLU A 142 -3.82 -10.66 20.77
C GLU A 142 -4.94 -11.59 20.33
N ARG A 143 -6.10 -11.07 19.97
CA ARG A 143 -7.23 -11.84 19.46
C ARG A 143 -7.13 -12.03 17.95
N PHE A 144 -6.22 -12.88 17.53
CA PHE A 144 -6.04 -13.23 16.13
C PHE A 144 -7.32 -13.82 15.53
N LEU A 145 -7.76 -13.28 14.39
CA LEU A 145 -8.92 -13.77 13.64
C LEU A 145 -8.52 -14.64 12.45
N GLY A 146 -7.51 -14.23 11.73
CA GLY A 146 -7.10 -14.89 10.51
C GLY A 146 -6.12 -14.07 9.69
N TYR A 147 -5.81 -14.59 8.52
CA TYR A 147 -4.98 -13.91 7.53
C TYR A 147 -5.50 -14.19 6.13
N LYS A 148 -5.20 -13.28 5.22
CA LYS A 148 -5.41 -13.46 3.79
C LYS A 148 -4.04 -13.49 3.12
N LEU A 149 -3.76 -14.59 2.43
CA LEU A 149 -2.54 -14.73 1.64
C LEU A 149 -2.67 -13.89 0.36
N ASN A 150 -1.70 -13.02 0.17
CA ASN A 150 -1.49 -12.32 -1.09
C ASN A 150 -0.18 -12.88 -1.67
N ASP A 151 -0.30 -13.98 -2.41
CA ASP A 151 0.87 -14.67 -2.95
C ASP A 151 1.76 -13.75 -3.78
N THR A 152 3.06 -14.08 -3.82
CA THR A 152 3.99 -13.41 -4.73
C THR A 152 3.56 -13.65 -6.16
N MET A 153 3.30 -12.57 -6.89
CA MET A 153 2.89 -12.61 -8.28
C MET A 153 4.06 -12.25 -9.19
N VAL A 154 4.41 -13.13 -10.11
CA VAL A 154 5.43 -12.89 -11.13
C VAL A 154 4.74 -12.70 -12.48
N ASN A 155 5.05 -11.61 -13.15
CA ASN A 155 4.54 -11.29 -14.49
C ASN A 155 5.71 -11.03 -15.42
N PHE A 156 5.69 -11.67 -16.60
CA PHE A 156 6.63 -11.43 -17.68
C PHE A 156 5.88 -10.99 -18.94
N SER A 157 6.38 -9.98 -19.61
CA SER A 157 5.82 -9.49 -20.87
C SER A 157 6.89 -9.08 -21.86
N ILE A 158 6.59 -9.25 -23.15
CA ILE A 158 7.37 -8.70 -24.27
C ILE A 158 6.43 -7.82 -25.06
N GLN A 159 6.85 -6.59 -25.30
CA GLN A 159 6.14 -5.63 -26.13
C GLN A 159 6.99 -5.34 -27.37
N ALA A 160 6.36 -5.41 -28.56
CA ALA A 160 6.96 -5.01 -29.83
C ALA A 160 6.04 -4.01 -30.53
N VAL A 161 6.61 -2.93 -31.04
CA VAL A 161 5.92 -1.95 -31.90
C VAL A 161 6.35 -2.25 -33.32
N LEU A 162 5.37 -2.53 -34.22
CA LEU A 162 5.59 -2.87 -35.63
C LEU A 162 5.32 -1.65 -36.52
#